data_5b565efb3fb5672456f8ec6b1bff2f9f
#
_entry.id   5b565efb3fb5672456f8ec6b1bff2f9f
#
_cell.length_a   1.000
_cell.length_b   1.000
_cell.length_c   1.000
_cell.angle_alpha   90.00
_cell.angle_beta   90.00
_cell.angle_gamma   90.00
#
_symmetry.space_group_name_H-M   'P 1'
#
loop_
_entity.id
_entity.type
_entity.pdbx_description
1 polymer ?
#
loop_
_entity_poly.entity_id
_entity_poly.type
_entity_poly.pdbx_seq_one_letter_code
_entity_poly.pdbx_strand_id
1 'polypeptide(L)'
;MGTVGLFVTNSLGATQLWAQPIPGGALIPTDIPKWRTPMLIPPQMPRAGVLLNRDGLIDYYEIAVRQFAQQVLPDGMPATTVWGYGPAKALSPRAPMIFHAPSLTIEANSGRPVRIKWINDLKDASGHFLPHLLPVDPTL
;
A
#
# COMPACT_ATOMS: atom_id res chain seq x y z
N MET A 1 -16.77 17.59 -18.30
CA MET A 1 -16.20 16.36 -17.71
C MET A 1 -17.29 15.68 -16.92
N GLY A 2 -17.73 14.49 -17.36
CA GLY A 2 -18.80 13.76 -16.69
C GLY A 2 -18.25 13.00 -15.50
N THR A 3 -18.81 13.22 -14.32
CA THR A 3 -18.52 12.42 -13.12
C THR A 3 -19.29 11.12 -13.26
N VAL A 4 -18.60 9.99 -13.35
CA VAL A 4 -19.23 8.67 -13.31
C VAL A 4 -19.42 8.30 -11.84
N GLY A 5 -20.65 8.34 -11.37
CA GLY A 5 -21.03 7.88 -10.04
C GLY A 5 -21.86 6.60 -10.16
N LEU A 6 -21.68 5.67 -9.23
CA LEU A 6 -22.58 4.53 -9.09
C LEU A 6 -23.80 4.96 -8.27
N PHE A 7 -24.97 4.91 -8.88
CA PHE A 7 -26.23 5.26 -8.23
C PHE A 7 -27.05 3.99 -8.01
N VAL A 8 -27.52 3.78 -6.80
CA VAL A 8 -28.50 2.73 -6.49
C VAL A 8 -29.80 3.38 -6.06
N THR A 9 -30.87 3.03 -6.73
CA THR A 9 -32.22 3.51 -6.40
C THR A 9 -32.88 2.50 -5.47
N ASN A 10 -33.30 2.93 -4.29
CA ASN A 10 -34.05 2.08 -3.37
C ASN A 10 -35.51 1.93 -3.81
N SER A 11 -36.25 1.05 -3.14
CA SER A 11 -37.66 0.77 -3.43
C SER A 11 -38.60 1.98 -3.27
N LEU A 12 -38.13 3.08 -2.68
CA LEU A 12 -38.87 4.32 -2.50
C LEU A 12 -38.47 5.39 -3.57
N GLY A 13 -37.67 5.02 -4.55
CA GLY A 13 -37.22 5.93 -5.63
C GLY A 13 -36.15 6.93 -5.22
N ALA A 14 -35.62 6.86 -4.01
CA ALA A 14 -34.49 7.68 -3.58
C ALA A 14 -33.18 7.15 -4.16
N THR A 15 -32.48 8.00 -4.89
CA THR A 15 -31.17 7.66 -5.46
C THR A 15 -30.08 8.03 -4.46
N GLN A 16 -29.34 7.07 -4.00
CA GLN A 16 -28.14 7.28 -3.17
C GLN A 16 -26.88 7.10 -4.00
N LEU A 17 -25.92 8.00 -3.82
CA LEU A 17 -24.60 7.86 -4.37
C LEU A 17 -23.83 6.85 -3.51
N TRP A 18 -23.59 5.67 -4.05
CA TRP A 18 -22.88 4.58 -3.34
C TRP A 18 -21.36 4.67 -3.43
N ALA A 19 -20.85 5.39 -4.42
CA ALA A 19 -19.43 5.65 -4.55
C ALA A 19 -19.19 7.15 -4.67
N GLN A 20 -18.37 7.69 -3.81
CA GLN A 20 -17.88 9.05 -3.98
C GLN A 20 -16.91 9.10 -5.17
N PRO A 21 -16.90 10.20 -5.95
CA PRO A 21 -15.91 10.38 -7.00
C PRO A 21 -14.50 10.23 -6.39
N ILE A 22 -13.64 9.50 -7.08
CA ILE A 22 -12.22 9.42 -6.69
C ILE A 22 -11.65 10.85 -6.76
N PRO A 23 -11.04 11.35 -5.67
CA PRO A 23 -10.40 12.67 -5.70
C PRO A 23 -9.37 12.75 -6.83
N GLY A 24 -9.47 13.79 -7.67
CA GLY A 24 -8.60 13.95 -8.84
C GLY A 24 -9.17 13.38 -10.14
N GLY A 25 -10.32 12.69 -10.10
CA GLY A 25 -10.99 12.12 -11.29
C GLY A 25 -10.34 10.81 -11.76
N ALA A 26 -10.87 10.27 -12.84
CA ALA A 26 -10.35 9.09 -13.51
C ALA A 26 -9.50 9.49 -14.72
N LEU A 27 -8.36 8.83 -14.90
CA LEU A 27 -7.57 8.94 -16.11
C LEU A 27 -8.28 8.24 -17.28
N ILE A 28 -8.15 8.79 -18.47
CA ILE A 28 -8.65 8.14 -19.69
C ILE A 28 -7.66 7.01 -20.03
N PRO A 29 -8.08 5.73 -20.04
CA PRO A 29 -7.17 4.60 -20.22
C PRO A 29 -6.40 4.60 -21.55
N THR A 30 -6.96 5.23 -22.58
CA THR A 30 -6.35 5.37 -23.92
C THR A 30 -5.20 6.36 -23.94
N ASP A 31 -5.16 7.30 -22.98
CA ASP A 31 -4.14 8.34 -22.90
C ASP A 31 -2.90 7.87 -22.14
N ILE A 32 -2.97 6.67 -21.51
CA ILE A 32 -1.86 6.08 -20.80
C ILE A 32 -0.97 5.33 -21.81
N PRO A 33 0.29 5.75 -22.03
CA PRO A 33 1.22 5.05 -22.91
C PRO A 33 1.50 3.62 -22.40
N LYS A 34 1.22 2.61 -23.20
CA LYS A 34 1.43 1.22 -22.86
C LYS A 34 2.87 0.81 -23.17
N TRP A 35 3.40 -0.17 -22.42
CA TRP A 35 4.69 -0.80 -22.65
C TRP A 35 5.90 0.18 -22.60
N ARG A 36 5.80 1.24 -21.81
CA ARG A 36 6.85 2.27 -21.68
C ARG A 36 7.70 2.09 -20.43
N THR A 37 7.11 1.62 -19.35
CA THR A 37 7.80 1.45 -18.07
C THR A 37 8.13 -0.02 -17.86
N PRO A 38 9.38 -0.38 -17.54
CA PRO A 38 9.74 -1.75 -17.18
C PRO A 38 9.00 -2.17 -15.91
N MET A 39 8.67 -3.45 -15.81
CA MET A 39 8.05 -4.00 -14.61
C MET A 39 9.02 -3.87 -13.43
N LEU A 40 8.53 -3.27 -12.35
CA LEU A 40 9.32 -3.15 -11.13
C LEU A 40 9.41 -4.52 -10.44
N ILE A 41 10.62 -4.93 -10.11
CA ILE A 41 10.88 -6.10 -9.27
C ILE A 41 11.01 -5.58 -7.83
N PRO A 42 10.06 -5.91 -6.91
CA PRO A 42 10.15 -5.44 -5.54
C PRO A 42 11.42 -5.95 -4.87
N PRO A 43 12.21 -5.08 -4.22
CA PRO A 43 13.40 -5.52 -3.50
C PRO A 43 13.03 -6.39 -2.29
N GLN A 44 14.04 -7.04 -1.73
CA GLN A 44 13.89 -7.85 -0.53
C GLN A 44 13.46 -7.01 0.68
N MET A 45 12.52 -7.53 1.47
CA MET A 45 12.13 -6.97 2.76
C MET A 45 13.27 -7.18 3.77
N PRO A 46 13.81 -6.11 4.37
CA PRO A 46 14.85 -6.23 5.37
C PRO A 46 14.33 -6.95 6.63
N ARG A 47 15.10 -7.90 7.12
CA ARG A 47 14.80 -8.55 8.41
C ARG A 47 15.06 -7.58 9.55
N ALA A 48 14.15 -7.52 10.53
CA ALA A 48 14.36 -6.75 11.75
C ALA A 48 15.38 -7.44 12.68
N GLY A 49 15.53 -8.76 12.54
CA GLY A 49 16.48 -9.56 13.31
C GLY A 49 16.23 -11.06 13.24
N VAL A 50 16.88 -11.76 14.13
CA VAL A 50 16.72 -13.19 14.34
C VAL A 50 16.40 -13.40 15.81
N LEU A 51 15.32 -14.12 16.08
CA LEU A 51 14.92 -14.50 17.43
C LEU A 51 15.38 -15.93 17.71
N LEU A 52 15.78 -16.19 18.95
CA LEU A 52 16.08 -17.53 19.43
C LEU A 52 14.86 -18.07 20.17
N ASN A 53 14.42 -19.27 19.81
CA ASN A 53 13.40 -20.03 20.53
C ASN A 53 13.98 -21.40 20.94
N ARG A 54 13.24 -22.17 21.74
CA ARG A 54 13.64 -23.54 22.17
C ARG A 54 13.90 -24.47 20.98
N ASP A 55 13.15 -24.26 19.87
CA ASP A 55 13.19 -25.09 18.66
C ASP A 55 14.16 -24.55 17.60
N GLY A 56 14.91 -23.47 17.89
CA GLY A 56 15.89 -22.89 16.98
C GLY A 56 15.71 -21.42 16.66
N LEU A 57 16.24 -21.01 15.52
CA LEU A 57 16.24 -19.62 15.05
C LEU A 57 14.94 -19.31 14.31
N ILE A 58 14.40 -18.10 14.52
CA ILE A 58 13.21 -17.55 13.87
C ILE A 58 13.62 -16.29 13.12
N ASP A 59 13.32 -16.19 11.83
CA ASP A 59 13.48 -14.96 11.08
C ASP A 59 12.39 -13.96 11.48
N TYR A 60 12.80 -12.78 11.92
CA TYR A 60 11.87 -11.77 12.45
C TYR A 60 11.82 -10.54 11.57
N TYR A 61 10.60 -10.13 11.25
CA TYR A 61 10.30 -8.93 10.47
C TYR A 61 9.39 -8.00 11.28
N GLU A 62 9.66 -6.69 11.22
CA GLU A 62 8.73 -5.64 11.62
C GLU A 62 8.35 -4.87 10.37
N ILE A 63 7.11 -5.03 9.94
CA ILE A 63 6.61 -4.48 8.67
C ILE A 63 5.55 -3.43 8.99
N ALA A 64 5.73 -2.23 8.45
CA ALA A 64 4.76 -1.15 8.56
C ALA A 64 4.06 -0.90 7.24
N VAL A 65 2.79 -0.50 7.30
CA VAL A 65 2.07 0.08 6.16
C VAL A 65 2.09 1.59 6.27
N ARG A 66 2.46 2.28 5.17
CA ARG A 66 2.50 3.75 5.09
C ARG A 66 1.87 4.25 3.80
N GLN A 67 1.46 5.52 3.83
CA GLN A 67 1.06 6.27 2.65
C GLN A 67 2.27 7.00 2.08
N PHE A 68 2.46 6.91 0.77
CA PHE A 68 3.53 7.63 0.05
C PHE A 68 3.16 7.79 -1.43
N ALA A 69 3.92 8.62 -2.13
CA ALA A 69 3.80 8.76 -3.58
C ALA A 69 4.72 7.77 -4.28
N GLN A 70 4.18 6.99 -5.21
CA GLN A 70 4.94 6.05 -6.04
C GLN A 70 4.66 6.31 -7.52
N GLN A 71 5.71 6.30 -8.33
CA GLN A 71 5.56 6.35 -9.78
C GLN A 71 5.08 4.98 -10.28
N VAL A 72 3.77 4.87 -10.46
CA VAL A 72 3.10 3.66 -10.99
C VAL A 72 2.84 3.79 -12.48
N LEU A 73 2.50 5.03 -12.89
CA LEU A 73 2.24 5.37 -14.28
C LEU A 73 3.55 5.69 -15.02
N PRO A 74 3.55 5.69 -16.36
CA PRO A 74 4.72 6.07 -17.16
C PRO A 74 5.29 7.44 -16.80
N ASP A 75 6.57 7.63 -17.09
CA ASP A 75 7.27 8.89 -16.89
C ASP A 75 6.54 10.04 -17.62
N GLY A 76 6.48 11.20 -16.96
CA GLY A 76 5.72 12.36 -17.41
C GLY A 76 4.27 12.41 -16.92
N MET A 77 3.77 11.32 -16.32
CA MET A 77 2.49 11.30 -15.62
C MET A 77 2.70 11.52 -14.10
N PRO A 78 1.69 12.01 -13.36
CA PRO A 78 1.82 12.25 -11.93
C PRO A 78 2.02 10.94 -11.15
N ALA A 79 2.81 11.02 -10.07
CA ALA A 79 2.94 9.93 -9.12
C ALA A 79 1.60 9.66 -8.42
N THR A 80 1.37 8.40 -8.09
CA THR A 80 0.14 7.94 -7.45
C THR A 80 0.35 7.87 -5.94
N THR A 81 -0.59 8.40 -5.17
CA THR A 81 -0.64 8.17 -3.72
C THR A 81 -1.08 6.73 -3.47
N VAL A 82 -0.23 5.98 -2.80
CA VAL A 82 -0.44 4.55 -2.53
C VAL A 82 -0.23 4.22 -1.06
N TRP A 83 -0.81 3.13 -0.64
CA TRP A 83 -0.47 2.46 0.60
C TRP A 83 0.39 1.25 0.28
N GLY A 84 1.51 1.14 0.94
CA GLY A 84 2.43 0.04 0.70
C GLY A 84 3.20 -0.34 1.96
N TYR A 85 3.88 -1.47 1.87
CA TYR A 85 4.58 -2.06 2.99
C TYR A 85 6.08 -1.86 2.86
N GLY A 86 6.73 -1.70 4.01
CA GLY A 86 8.17 -1.60 4.14
C GLY A 86 8.63 -1.88 5.56
N PRO A 87 9.94 -1.82 5.83
CA PRO A 87 10.46 -2.04 7.18
C PRO A 87 9.97 -0.96 8.14
N ALA A 88 9.56 -1.36 9.35
CA ALA A 88 9.10 -0.40 10.36
C ALA A 88 10.23 0.49 10.90
N LYS A 89 11.47 0.00 10.82
CA LYS A 89 12.67 0.70 11.25
C LYS A 89 13.76 0.58 10.20
N ALA A 90 14.59 1.60 10.07
CA ALA A 90 15.79 1.53 9.25
C ALA A 90 16.77 0.49 9.83
N LEU A 91 17.40 -0.31 8.98
CA LEU A 91 18.42 -1.28 9.39
C LEU A 91 19.67 -0.61 9.94
N SER A 92 19.97 0.59 9.46
CA SER A 92 21.05 1.43 9.96
C SER A 92 20.66 2.91 9.77
N PRO A 93 21.29 3.84 10.52
CA PRO A 93 21.02 5.28 10.36
C PRO A 93 21.25 5.84 8.94
N ARG A 94 22.01 5.12 8.12
CA ARG A 94 22.34 5.51 6.73
C ARG A 94 21.54 4.75 5.67
N ALA A 95 20.85 3.67 6.06
CA ALA A 95 20.04 2.90 5.11
C ALA A 95 18.69 3.59 4.86
N PRO A 96 18.31 3.84 3.61
CA PRO A 96 17.00 4.39 3.32
C PRO A 96 15.92 3.37 3.71
N MET A 97 14.83 3.87 4.29
CA MET A 97 13.62 3.06 4.48
C MET A 97 12.86 3.03 3.16
N ILE A 98 12.82 1.88 2.52
CA ILE A 98 12.15 1.70 1.23
C ILE A 98 10.76 1.12 1.50
N PHE A 99 9.74 1.80 1.02
CA PHE A 99 8.36 1.32 0.98
C PHE A 99 7.96 1.07 -0.46
N HIS A 100 7.10 0.07 -0.67
CA HIS A 100 6.62 -0.27 -1.99
C HIS A 100 5.17 -0.73 -1.96
N ALA A 101 4.39 -0.32 -2.94
CA ALA A 101 3.05 -0.84 -3.18
C ALA A 101 3.10 -1.91 -4.28
N PRO A 102 2.59 -3.14 -4.04
CA PRO A 102 1.90 -3.53 -2.81
C PRO A 102 2.83 -3.85 -1.65
N SER A 103 4.04 -4.41 -1.86
CA SER A 103 4.96 -4.80 -0.79
C SER A 103 6.36 -5.07 -1.33
N LEU A 104 7.32 -5.23 -0.43
CA LEU A 104 8.63 -5.83 -0.67
C LEU A 104 8.53 -7.36 -0.60
N THR A 105 9.50 -8.06 -1.18
CA THR A 105 9.55 -9.52 -1.19
C THR A 105 10.07 -10.08 0.14
N ILE A 106 9.30 -10.95 0.79
CA ILE A 106 9.74 -11.64 2.01
C ILE A 106 10.41 -12.94 1.61
N GLU A 107 11.65 -13.13 2.04
CA GLU A 107 12.39 -14.39 1.86
C GLU A 107 12.27 -15.26 3.11
N ALA A 108 11.96 -16.55 2.92
CA ALA A 108 11.87 -17.53 3.96
C ALA A 108 12.67 -18.77 3.59
N ASN A 109 13.42 -19.32 4.54
CA ASN A 109 14.15 -20.57 4.37
C ASN A 109 13.30 -21.75 4.81
N SER A 110 13.36 -22.85 4.08
CA SER A 110 12.73 -24.10 4.49
C SER A 110 13.28 -24.56 5.84
N GLY A 111 12.39 -25.00 6.73
CA GLY A 111 12.76 -25.46 8.09
C GLY A 111 13.06 -24.34 9.08
N ARG A 112 12.96 -23.07 8.70
CA ARG A 112 13.17 -21.94 9.58
C ARG A 112 11.89 -21.09 9.70
N PRO A 113 11.27 -21.04 10.90
CA PRO A 113 10.05 -20.25 11.08
C PRO A 113 10.26 -18.77 10.83
N VAL A 114 9.21 -18.11 10.33
CA VAL A 114 9.17 -16.64 10.14
C VAL A 114 8.13 -16.06 11.08
N ARG A 115 8.49 -14.99 11.78
CA ARG A 115 7.58 -14.21 12.61
C ARG A 115 7.52 -12.79 12.09
N ILE A 116 6.31 -12.29 11.87
CA ILE A 116 6.08 -10.95 11.35
C ILE A 116 5.24 -10.16 12.35
N LYS A 117 5.69 -8.96 12.71
CA LYS A 117 4.91 -7.96 13.42
C LYS A 117 4.42 -6.95 12.40
N TRP A 118 3.11 -6.88 12.21
CA TRP A 118 2.46 -5.89 11.37
C TRP A 118 2.16 -4.63 12.16
N ILE A 119 2.44 -3.46 11.56
CA ILE A 119 2.30 -2.16 12.20
C ILE A 119 1.47 -1.27 11.26
N ASN A 120 0.32 -0.81 11.75
CA ASN A 120 -0.43 0.24 11.07
C ASN A 120 0.22 1.60 11.37
N ASP A 121 0.91 2.15 10.37
CA ASP A 121 1.59 3.44 10.43
C ASP A 121 1.00 4.41 9.37
N LEU A 122 -0.27 4.23 9.04
CA LEU A 122 -1.04 5.12 8.19
C LEU A 122 -1.47 6.34 9.00
N LYS A 123 -0.53 7.27 9.19
CA LYS A 123 -0.72 8.45 10.03
C LYS A 123 -0.34 9.71 9.28
N ASP A 124 -1.00 10.81 9.65
CA ASP A 124 -0.62 12.16 9.25
C ASP A 124 0.57 12.69 10.08
N ALA A 125 1.01 13.90 9.77
CA ALA A 125 2.11 14.58 10.49
C ALA A 125 1.79 14.85 11.96
N SER A 126 0.51 14.85 12.34
CA SER A 126 0.03 15.06 13.72
C SER A 126 -0.14 13.74 14.47
N GLY A 127 0.08 12.60 13.81
CA GLY A 127 -0.03 11.27 14.41
C GLY A 127 -1.44 10.68 14.41
N HIS A 128 -2.42 11.32 13.77
CA HIS A 128 -3.77 10.77 13.59
C HIS A 128 -3.79 9.77 12.45
N PHE A 129 -4.61 8.73 12.57
CA PHE A 129 -4.78 7.77 11.49
C PHE A 129 -5.45 8.41 10.27
N LEU A 130 -4.93 8.05 9.11
CA LEU A 130 -5.46 8.50 7.82
C LEU A 130 -6.82 7.86 7.55
N PRO A 131 -7.75 8.59 6.91
CA PRO A 131 -8.95 7.99 6.36
C PRO A 131 -8.60 7.04 5.21
N HIS A 132 -9.52 6.14 4.87
CA HIS A 132 -9.36 5.27 3.72
C HIS A 132 -9.18 6.07 2.42
N LEU A 133 -8.28 5.62 1.54
CA LEU A 133 -8.04 6.25 0.24
C LEU A 133 -9.25 6.16 -0.69
N LEU A 134 -10.00 5.08 -0.58
CA LEU A 134 -11.21 4.84 -1.35
C LEU A 134 -12.41 4.74 -0.42
N PRO A 135 -13.62 5.04 -0.89
CA PRO A 135 -14.83 4.83 -0.12
C PRO A 135 -14.94 3.35 0.30
N VAL A 136 -15.19 3.12 1.57
CA VAL A 136 -15.42 1.79 2.14
C VAL A 136 -16.78 1.76 2.78
N ASP A 137 -17.43 0.59 2.75
CA ASP A 137 -18.68 0.36 3.46
C ASP A 137 -18.35 0.03 4.94
N PRO A 138 -18.72 0.91 5.89
CA PRO A 138 -18.44 0.68 7.31
C PRO A 138 -19.40 -0.33 7.97
N THR A 139 -20.34 -0.88 7.21
CA THR A 139 -21.37 -1.80 7.73
C THR A 139 -21.00 -3.27 7.60
N LEU A 140 -19.85 -3.57 6.99
CA LEU A 140 -19.32 -4.94 6.82
C LEU A 140 -18.45 -5.35 8.00
#